data_6fdf9ce88ddf1cf79008aec7d3c46eb4
#
_entry.id   6fdf9ce88ddf1cf79008aec7d3c46eb4
#
_cell.length_a   1.000
_cell.length_b   1.000
_cell.length_c   1.000
_cell.angle_alpha   90.00
_cell.angle_beta   90.00
_cell.angle_gamma   90.00
#
_symmetry.space_group_name_H-M   'P 1'
#
loop_
_entity.id
_entity.type
_entity.pdbx_description
1 polymer ?
#
loop_
_entity_poly.entity_id
_entity_poly.type
_entity_poly.pdbx_seq_one_letter_code
_entity_poly.pdbx_strand_id
1 'polypeptide(L)'
;DNIKCILALDVRSAVYYATGISAQCGEIVAVCVDGSNASRSAFSGMTEAFYRQLPVILITLGNSLDYTMELKDVVLGHYLVKDAKEILNFANYKLPAHIELGEEIIIDTEVESLKLQEALMEAVSEKDYLYFSPRFQTKEKDFMCKCISGGMSRCKDGTLSNVLGASLAQKRRRYIGVVTEEEFLHDMNTLGNIHANKNLFFIVISQKFEKMIGDYARTLNYEVICEAEDNICGTSLKRLFENGKQTIFIMLKK
;
A
#
# COMPACT_ATOMS: atom_id res chain seq x y z
N ASP A 1 -0.72 21.53 24.59
CA ASP A 1 -1.97 21.23 23.91
C ASP A 1 -1.90 19.80 23.38
N ASN A 2 -2.91 19.00 23.67
CA ASN A 2 -2.94 17.60 23.24
C ASN A 2 -3.49 17.54 21.81
N ILE A 3 -2.64 17.25 20.83
CA ILE A 3 -3.07 16.94 19.46
C ILE A 3 -3.65 15.52 19.47
N LYS A 4 -4.90 15.40 19.02
CA LYS A 4 -5.53 14.10 18.85
C LYS A 4 -5.11 13.49 17.51
N CYS A 5 -4.44 12.35 17.56
CA CYS A 5 -4.04 11.60 16.37
C CYS A 5 -5.05 10.49 16.04
N ILE A 6 -5.39 10.35 14.78
CA ILE A 6 -6.25 9.29 14.24
C ILE A 6 -5.47 8.58 13.15
N LEU A 7 -5.30 7.28 13.28
CA LEU A 7 -4.68 6.46 12.26
C LEU A 7 -5.69 6.10 11.17
N ALA A 8 -5.32 6.27 9.90
CA ALA A 8 -6.07 5.78 8.76
C ALA A 8 -5.26 4.70 8.02
N LEU A 9 -5.93 3.77 7.38
CA LEU A 9 -5.27 2.66 6.68
C LEU A 9 -4.61 3.08 5.37
N ASP A 10 -5.15 4.11 4.72
CA ASP A 10 -4.62 4.62 3.46
C ASP A 10 -4.74 6.15 3.37
N VAL A 11 -3.93 6.75 2.51
CA VAL A 11 -3.83 8.21 2.35
C VAL A 11 -5.14 8.83 1.86
N ARG A 12 -5.81 8.19 0.91
CA ARG A 12 -7.08 8.68 0.37
C ARG A 12 -8.14 8.75 1.48
N SER A 13 -8.29 7.68 2.25
CA SER A 13 -9.21 7.63 3.39
C SER A 13 -8.85 8.65 4.46
N ALA A 14 -7.55 8.83 4.75
CA ALA A 14 -7.07 9.83 5.72
C ALA A 14 -7.55 11.23 5.36
N VAL A 15 -7.42 11.63 4.09
CA VAL A 15 -7.85 12.95 3.65
C VAL A 15 -9.37 13.10 3.69
N TYR A 16 -10.13 12.06 3.31
CA TYR A 16 -11.59 12.09 3.46
C TYR A 16 -12.03 12.13 4.94
N TYR A 17 -11.32 11.48 5.86
CA TYR A 17 -11.57 11.66 7.30
C TYR A 17 -11.35 13.11 7.73
N ALA A 18 -10.25 13.71 7.28
CA ALA A 18 -9.96 15.12 7.57
C ALA A 18 -11.04 16.05 7.03
N THR A 19 -11.51 15.84 5.79
CA THR A 19 -12.59 16.64 5.21
C THR A 19 -13.89 16.48 6.00
N GLY A 20 -14.24 15.26 6.42
CA GLY A 20 -15.41 14.99 7.24
C GLY A 20 -15.34 15.65 8.62
N ILE A 21 -14.21 15.52 9.30
CA ILE A 21 -13.97 16.15 10.61
C ILE A 21 -14.03 17.67 10.48
N SER A 22 -13.28 18.23 9.54
CA SER A 22 -13.24 19.68 9.33
C SER A 22 -14.61 20.27 8.98
N ALA A 23 -15.38 19.57 8.13
CA ALA A 23 -16.74 19.98 7.79
C ALA A 23 -17.69 19.98 8.99
N GLN A 24 -17.49 19.09 9.97
CA GLN A 24 -18.33 18.98 11.16
C GLN A 24 -17.98 20.01 12.24
N CYS A 25 -16.68 20.22 12.49
CA CYS A 25 -16.25 21.09 13.60
C CYS A 25 -15.77 22.48 13.16
N GLY A 26 -15.50 22.70 11.87
CA GLY A 26 -14.94 23.95 11.36
C GLY A 26 -13.46 24.16 11.71
N GLU A 27 -12.80 23.17 12.29
CA GLU A 27 -11.41 23.26 12.73
C GLU A 27 -10.44 22.86 11.63
N ILE A 28 -9.18 23.31 11.77
CA ILE A 28 -8.08 22.89 10.90
C ILE A 28 -7.74 21.44 11.23
N VAL A 29 -7.73 20.59 10.20
CA VAL A 29 -7.33 19.18 10.32
C VAL A 29 -6.12 18.92 9.44
N ALA A 30 -5.05 18.39 10.03
CA ALA A 30 -3.83 18.02 9.31
C ALA A 30 -3.80 16.52 9.04
N VAL A 31 -3.34 16.16 7.84
CA VAL A 31 -3.06 14.78 7.43
C VAL A 31 -1.57 14.68 7.16
N CYS A 32 -0.88 13.83 7.91
CA CYS A 32 0.54 13.57 7.72
C CYS A 32 0.73 12.27 6.95
N VAL A 33 1.51 12.32 5.88
CA VAL A 33 1.77 11.17 5.00
C VAL A 33 3.24 11.09 4.65
N ASP A 34 3.72 9.87 4.41
CA ASP A 34 5.09 9.65 4.00
C ASP A 34 5.25 9.77 2.47
N GLY A 35 6.38 10.28 2.06
CA GLY A 35 6.97 10.14 0.74
C GLY A 35 6.16 10.59 -0.46
N SER A 36 6.77 10.32 -1.58
CA SER A 36 6.54 10.90 -2.89
C SER A 36 5.21 10.55 -3.57
N ASN A 37 4.61 9.40 -3.28
CA ASN A 37 3.36 9.00 -3.94
C ASN A 37 2.11 9.30 -3.13
N ALA A 38 2.29 9.71 -1.89
CA ALA A 38 1.18 10.00 -0.99
C ALA A 38 0.35 11.20 -1.46
N SER A 39 0.99 12.21 -2.07
CA SER A 39 0.31 13.37 -2.63
C SER A 39 -0.69 12.98 -3.73
N ARG A 40 -0.33 12.00 -4.57
CA ARG A 40 -1.23 11.49 -5.62
C ARG A 40 -2.45 10.78 -5.06
N SER A 41 -2.25 9.94 -4.07
CA SER A 41 -3.35 9.25 -3.38
C SER A 41 -4.24 10.22 -2.61
N ALA A 42 -3.70 11.35 -2.12
CA ALA A 42 -4.44 12.39 -1.44
C ALA A 42 -5.29 13.27 -2.38
N PHE A 43 -4.98 13.29 -3.68
CA PHE A 43 -5.56 14.24 -4.64
C PHE A 43 -7.08 14.30 -4.60
N SER A 44 -7.76 13.15 -4.59
CA SER A 44 -9.23 13.10 -4.58
C SER A 44 -9.85 13.73 -3.33
N GLY A 45 -9.28 13.46 -2.15
CA GLY A 45 -9.74 14.05 -0.89
C GLY A 45 -9.40 15.55 -0.79
N MET A 46 -8.23 15.96 -1.29
CA MET A 46 -7.86 17.38 -1.37
C MET A 46 -8.77 18.15 -2.34
N THR A 47 -9.19 17.52 -3.44
CA THR A 47 -10.19 18.07 -4.37
C THR A 47 -11.50 18.37 -3.63
N GLU A 48 -11.98 17.43 -2.81
CA GLU A 48 -13.17 17.63 -1.96
C GLU A 48 -12.98 18.81 -1.00
N ALA A 49 -11.83 18.87 -0.30
CA ALA A 49 -11.50 19.96 0.61
C ALA A 49 -11.48 21.32 -0.12
N PHE A 50 -10.92 21.37 -1.31
CA PHE A 50 -10.81 22.58 -2.12
C PHE A 50 -12.19 23.13 -2.53
N TYR A 51 -13.02 22.30 -3.15
CA TYR A 51 -14.34 22.76 -3.63
C TYR A 51 -15.30 23.10 -2.47
N ARG A 52 -15.15 22.44 -1.33
CA ARG A 52 -15.94 22.75 -0.14
C ARG A 52 -15.32 23.83 0.76
N GLN A 53 -14.15 24.33 0.39
CA GLN A 53 -13.41 25.36 1.14
C GLN A 53 -13.15 24.96 2.60
N LEU A 54 -12.79 23.67 2.81
CA LEU A 54 -12.51 23.13 4.13
C LEU A 54 -11.06 23.41 4.55
N PRO A 55 -10.82 23.76 5.82
CA PRO A 55 -9.47 24.04 6.32
C PRO A 55 -8.68 22.75 6.59
N VAL A 56 -8.28 22.07 5.51
CA VAL A 56 -7.46 20.83 5.55
C VAL A 56 -6.03 21.16 5.15
N ILE A 57 -5.07 20.57 5.87
CA ILE A 57 -3.64 20.63 5.56
C ILE A 57 -3.14 19.23 5.24
N LEU A 58 -2.57 19.03 4.08
CA LEU A 58 -1.79 17.84 3.76
C LEU A 58 -0.31 18.13 4.03
N ILE A 59 0.31 17.32 4.87
CA ILE A 59 1.74 17.37 5.19
C ILE A 59 2.40 16.14 4.59
N THR A 60 3.32 16.34 3.66
CA THR A 60 4.14 15.26 3.09
C THR A 60 5.54 15.31 3.69
N LEU A 61 6.04 14.16 4.11
CA LEU A 61 7.39 14.01 4.67
C LEU A 61 8.37 13.60 3.56
N GLY A 62 9.49 14.30 3.45
CA GLY A 62 10.54 14.02 2.46
C GLY A 62 10.55 14.95 1.26
N ASN A 63 11.72 15.11 0.66
CA ASN A 63 11.92 15.93 -0.53
C ASN A 63 11.39 15.22 -1.77
N SER A 64 10.30 15.69 -2.32
CA SER A 64 9.88 15.30 -3.66
C SER A 64 9.63 16.52 -4.53
N LEU A 65 10.72 17.04 -5.08
CA LEU A 65 10.67 18.18 -6.00
C LEU A 65 9.74 17.94 -7.22
N ASP A 66 9.46 16.69 -7.54
CA ASP A 66 8.68 16.32 -8.73
C ASP A 66 7.17 16.24 -8.49
N TYR A 67 6.70 16.24 -7.23
CA TYR A 67 5.29 15.99 -6.89
C TYR A 67 4.50 17.24 -6.48
N THR A 68 5.18 18.35 -6.25
CA THR A 68 4.57 19.63 -5.86
C THR A 68 3.57 20.16 -6.89
N MET A 69 3.78 19.83 -8.15
CA MET A 69 2.95 20.29 -9.25
C MET A 69 1.56 19.63 -9.27
N GLU A 70 1.42 18.44 -8.72
CA GLU A 70 0.20 17.64 -8.86
C GLU A 70 -0.97 18.12 -8.01
N LEU A 71 -0.71 18.69 -6.85
CA LEU A 71 -1.76 19.25 -5.98
C LEU A 71 -2.08 20.71 -6.24
N LYS A 72 -1.38 21.36 -7.16
CA LYS A 72 -1.48 22.79 -7.44
C LYS A 72 -2.92 23.26 -7.70
N ASP A 73 -3.71 22.43 -8.34
CA ASP A 73 -5.09 22.78 -8.74
C ASP A 73 -6.11 22.57 -7.61
N VAL A 74 -5.70 21.93 -6.51
CA VAL A 74 -6.61 21.56 -5.40
C VAL A 74 -6.14 22.04 -4.04
N VAL A 75 -5.23 23.00 -4.02
CA VAL A 75 -4.80 23.71 -2.81
C VAL A 75 -4.72 25.21 -3.06
N LEU A 76 -4.96 26.01 -2.03
CA LEU A 76 -4.81 27.47 -2.09
C LEU A 76 -3.40 27.92 -1.73
N GLY A 77 -2.61 27.08 -1.09
CA GLY A 77 -1.23 27.33 -0.72
C GLY A 77 -0.38 26.07 -0.77
N HIS A 78 0.84 26.24 -1.26
CA HIS A 78 1.89 25.23 -1.22
C HIS A 78 3.12 25.81 -0.52
N TYR A 79 3.65 25.08 0.46
CA TYR A 79 4.70 25.57 1.34
C TYR A 79 5.78 24.50 1.53
N LEU A 80 7.03 24.91 1.42
CA LEU A 80 8.18 24.09 1.77
C LEU A 80 8.68 24.53 3.15
N VAL A 81 8.70 23.61 4.08
CA VAL A 81 9.04 23.85 5.49
C VAL A 81 10.22 22.98 5.89
N LYS A 82 11.18 23.56 6.59
CA LYS A 82 12.41 22.84 7.02
C LYS A 82 12.32 22.30 8.43
N ASP A 83 11.54 22.94 9.30
CA ASP A 83 11.37 22.55 10.70
C ASP A 83 9.88 22.28 10.96
N ALA A 84 9.58 21.13 11.55
CA ALA A 84 8.23 20.74 11.92
C ALA A 84 7.54 21.77 12.82
N LYS A 85 8.27 22.56 13.60
CA LYS A 85 7.71 23.63 14.43
C LYS A 85 7.08 24.76 13.62
N GLU A 86 7.58 24.99 12.40
CA GLU A 86 7.02 26.02 11.51
C GLU A 86 5.59 25.65 11.07
N ILE A 87 5.29 24.34 10.97
CA ILE A 87 3.96 23.84 10.59
C ILE A 87 2.89 24.31 11.55
N LEU A 88 3.20 24.47 12.83
CA LEU A 88 2.24 24.87 13.87
C LEU A 88 1.76 26.31 13.73
N ASN A 89 2.35 27.10 12.84
CA ASN A 89 1.96 28.48 12.62
C ASN A 89 0.84 28.60 11.56
N PHE A 90 -0.28 27.97 11.84
CA PHE A 90 -1.42 27.79 10.92
C PHE A 90 -1.97 29.10 10.33
N ALA A 91 -1.80 30.23 11.02
CA ALA A 91 -2.23 31.53 10.54
C ALA A 91 -1.54 32.00 9.25
N ASN A 92 -0.39 31.43 8.94
CA ASN A 92 0.39 31.78 7.75
C ASN A 92 -0.04 31.02 6.49
N TYR A 93 -0.93 30.04 6.59
CA TYR A 93 -1.31 29.18 5.47
C TYR A 93 -2.67 29.55 4.89
N LYS A 94 -2.74 29.59 3.56
CA LYS A 94 -4.02 29.66 2.83
C LYS A 94 -4.56 28.23 2.68
N LEU A 95 -5.73 27.95 3.24
CA LEU A 95 -6.31 26.61 3.33
C LEU A 95 -7.40 26.37 2.28
N PRO A 96 -7.53 25.16 1.70
CA PRO A 96 -6.68 23.99 1.97
C PRO A 96 -5.25 24.17 1.48
N ALA A 97 -4.29 23.54 2.17
CA ALA A 97 -2.87 23.71 1.90
C ALA A 97 -2.13 22.37 1.73
N HIS A 98 -1.04 22.41 0.97
CA HIS A 98 -0.04 21.37 0.95
C HIS A 98 1.27 21.89 1.55
N ILE A 99 1.81 21.18 2.52
CA ILE A 99 3.06 21.51 3.19
C ILE A 99 4.03 20.34 2.96
N GLU A 100 5.18 20.62 2.40
CA GLU A 100 6.28 19.67 2.30
C GLU A 100 7.28 19.93 3.42
N LEU A 101 7.54 18.93 4.24
CA LEU A 101 8.59 18.96 5.26
C LEU A 101 9.86 18.35 4.69
N GLY A 102 10.89 19.18 4.53
CA GLY A 102 12.12 18.87 3.83
C GLY A 102 13.14 18.00 4.59
N GLU A 103 12.75 17.26 5.62
CA GLU A 103 13.62 16.27 6.25
C GLU A 103 13.57 14.96 5.45
N GLU A 104 14.76 14.46 5.08
CA GLU A 104 14.92 13.16 4.44
C GLU A 104 14.67 12.06 5.48
N ILE A 105 13.40 11.67 5.60
CA ILE A 105 13.04 10.50 6.40
C ILE A 105 13.25 9.29 5.49
N ILE A 106 14.37 8.61 5.67
CA ILE A 106 14.61 7.30 5.05
C ILE A 106 13.69 6.29 5.75
N ILE A 107 12.43 6.22 5.31
CA ILE A 107 11.50 5.16 5.70
C ILE A 107 11.55 4.10 4.60
N ASP A 108 12.64 3.40 4.49
CA ASP A 108 12.71 2.29 3.56
C ASP A 108 13.40 1.09 4.22
N THR A 109 12.61 0.31 4.91
CA THR A 109 13.01 -1.05 5.22
C THR A 109 12.67 -1.92 4.01
N GLU A 110 13.66 -2.13 3.15
CA GLU A 110 13.59 -3.16 2.13
C GLU A 110 13.34 -4.51 2.81
N VAL A 111 12.38 -5.25 2.30
CA VAL A 111 12.04 -6.56 2.86
C VAL A 111 12.82 -7.61 2.08
N GLU A 112 13.86 -8.15 2.70
CA GLU A 112 14.54 -9.32 2.19
C GLU A 112 13.99 -10.58 2.87
N SER A 113 13.61 -11.56 2.08
CA SER A 113 13.37 -12.93 2.53
C SER A 113 13.97 -13.89 1.50
N LEU A 114 15.23 -14.20 1.68
CA LEU A 114 15.96 -15.16 0.82
C LEU A 114 15.25 -16.52 0.83
N LYS A 115 14.78 -16.96 1.99
CA LYS A 115 14.09 -18.23 2.14
C LYS A 115 12.79 -18.31 1.34
N LEU A 116 12.00 -17.22 1.35
CA LEU A 116 10.79 -17.16 0.52
C LEU A 116 11.13 -17.15 -0.97
N GLN A 117 12.18 -16.43 -1.38
CA GLN A 117 12.60 -16.39 -2.78
C GLN A 117 13.05 -17.78 -3.27
N GLU A 118 13.88 -18.50 -2.48
CA GLU A 118 14.29 -19.87 -2.77
C GLU A 118 13.08 -20.81 -2.86
N ALA A 119 12.15 -20.75 -1.90
CA ALA A 119 10.95 -21.57 -1.91
C ALA A 119 10.04 -21.25 -3.12
N LEU A 120 9.95 -19.99 -3.52
CA LEU A 120 9.20 -19.59 -4.72
C LEU A 120 9.87 -20.08 -6.01
N MET A 121 11.21 -19.99 -6.12
CA MET A 121 11.93 -20.52 -7.28
C MET A 121 11.68 -22.01 -7.49
N GLU A 122 11.56 -22.79 -6.41
CA GLU A 122 11.23 -24.20 -6.47
C GLU A 122 9.74 -24.49 -6.80
N ALA A 123 8.83 -23.58 -6.37
CA ALA A 123 7.38 -23.81 -6.46
C ALA A 123 6.74 -23.33 -7.76
N VAL A 124 7.31 -22.30 -8.41
CA VAL A 124 6.76 -21.71 -9.63
C VAL A 124 7.18 -22.47 -10.88
N SER A 125 6.38 -22.33 -11.92
CA SER A 125 6.62 -22.90 -13.25
C SER A 125 6.58 -21.80 -14.31
N GLU A 126 7.06 -22.06 -15.52
CA GLU A 126 7.03 -21.12 -16.67
C GLU A 126 5.63 -20.56 -16.96
N LYS A 127 4.57 -21.26 -16.55
CA LYS A 127 3.18 -20.83 -16.77
C LYS A 127 2.67 -19.85 -15.73
N ASP A 128 3.42 -19.60 -14.67
CA ASP A 128 3.00 -18.73 -13.59
C ASP A 128 3.30 -17.25 -13.88
N TYR A 129 2.67 -16.40 -13.12
CA TYR A 129 2.93 -14.97 -13.10
C TYR A 129 3.21 -14.57 -11.65
N LEU A 130 4.40 -14.06 -11.40
CA LEU A 130 4.86 -13.65 -10.08
C LEU A 130 5.05 -12.14 -10.05
N TYR A 131 4.48 -11.49 -9.07
CA TYR A 131 4.59 -10.06 -8.86
C TYR A 131 5.08 -9.77 -7.44
N PHE A 132 6.20 -9.13 -7.32
CA PHE A 132 6.69 -8.62 -6.05
C PHE A 132 6.33 -7.13 -5.91
N SER A 133 5.86 -6.75 -4.74
CA SER A 133 5.63 -5.35 -4.45
C SER A 133 6.94 -4.54 -4.45
N PRO A 134 6.87 -3.21 -4.57
CA PRO A 134 8.06 -2.35 -4.70
C PRO A 134 9.09 -2.45 -3.58
N ARG A 135 8.68 -2.96 -2.40
CA ARG A 135 9.57 -3.11 -1.24
C ARG A 135 10.48 -4.34 -1.29
N PHE A 136 10.24 -5.26 -2.24
CA PHE A 136 11.06 -6.46 -2.35
C PHE A 136 12.21 -6.26 -3.31
N GLN A 137 13.43 -6.45 -2.81
CA GLN A 137 14.58 -6.66 -3.67
C GLN A 137 14.57 -8.09 -4.21
N THR A 138 14.32 -8.23 -5.50
CA THR A 138 14.38 -9.53 -6.16
C THR A 138 15.03 -9.41 -7.53
N LYS A 139 15.75 -10.45 -7.93
CA LYS A 139 16.28 -10.56 -9.27
C LYS A 139 15.27 -11.31 -10.14
N GLU A 140 14.46 -10.57 -10.88
CA GLU A 140 13.41 -11.12 -11.74
C GLU A 140 13.90 -12.25 -12.65
N LYS A 141 15.16 -12.18 -13.08
CA LYS A 141 15.81 -13.16 -13.97
C LYS A 141 16.07 -14.53 -13.33
N ASP A 142 16.02 -14.61 -12.00
CA ASP A 142 16.27 -15.85 -11.28
C ASP A 142 15.03 -16.78 -11.30
N PHE A 143 13.87 -16.26 -11.71
CA PHE A 143 12.62 -17.02 -11.81
C PHE A 143 12.37 -17.50 -13.23
N MET A 144 11.96 -18.77 -13.37
CA MET A 144 11.60 -19.35 -14.68
C MET A 144 10.26 -18.84 -15.22
N CYS A 145 9.42 -18.23 -14.38
CA CYS A 145 8.14 -17.65 -14.77
C CYS A 145 8.27 -16.18 -15.18
N LYS A 146 7.16 -15.59 -15.68
CA LYS A 146 7.08 -14.14 -15.83
C LYS A 146 7.06 -13.52 -14.44
N CYS A 147 8.17 -12.95 -14.04
CA CYS A 147 8.36 -12.26 -12.78
C CYS A 147 8.42 -10.74 -13.04
N ILE A 148 7.74 -9.97 -12.20
CA ILE A 148 7.75 -8.50 -12.22
C ILE A 148 7.96 -8.02 -10.80
N SER A 149 8.87 -7.10 -10.61
CA SER A 149 8.97 -6.32 -9.38
C SER A 149 8.24 -5.00 -9.55
N GLY A 150 7.60 -4.51 -8.52
CA GLY A 150 6.74 -3.30 -8.55
C GLY A 150 7.45 -2.01 -8.92
N GLY A 151 8.74 -2.10 -9.19
CA GLY A 151 9.52 -1.09 -9.89
C GLY A 151 9.74 0.21 -9.13
N MET A 152 10.10 1.22 -9.89
CA MET A 152 10.62 2.52 -9.41
C MET A 152 9.58 3.42 -8.74
N SER A 153 8.28 3.06 -8.77
CA SER A 153 7.24 3.95 -8.23
C SER A 153 7.21 4.00 -6.70
N ARG A 154 7.78 2.99 -6.01
CA ARG A 154 7.73 2.84 -4.54
C ARG A 154 6.33 3.03 -3.94
N CYS A 155 5.30 2.86 -4.76
CA CYS A 155 3.91 3.05 -4.36
C CYS A 155 3.44 1.85 -3.52
N LYS A 156 2.94 2.11 -2.33
CA LYS A 156 2.39 1.07 -1.45
C LYS A 156 1.04 0.54 -1.95
N ASP A 157 0.37 1.31 -2.79
CA ASP A 157 -0.94 0.98 -3.34
C ASP A 157 -0.84 0.13 -4.61
N GLY A 158 -1.86 -0.69 -4.83
CA GLY A 158 -2.17 -1.24 -6.15
C GLY A 158 -1.48 -2.57 -6.48
N THR A 159 -0.69 -3.18 -5.58
CA THR A 159 -0.07 -4.48 -5.86
C THR A 159 -1.10 -5.58 -6.05
N LEU A 160 -2.09 -5.68 -5.16
CA LEU A 160 -3.16 -6.68 -5.28
C LEU A 160 -3.98 -6.43 -6.55
N SER A 161 -4.31 -5.16 -6.81
CA SER A 161 -5.05 -4.74 -8.00
C SER A 161 -4.32 -5.07 -9.29
N ASN A 162 -3.00 -4.89 -9.35
CA ASN A 162 -2.19 -5.27 -10.51
C ASN A 162 -2.22 -6.78 -10.77
N VAL A 163 -2.06 -7.58 -9.72
CA VAL A 163 -2.09 -9.05 -9.82
C VAL A 163 -3.48 -9.53 -10.24
N LEU A 164 -4.55 -8.98 -9.65
CA LEU A 164 -5.91 -9.26 -10.06
C LEU A 164 -6.14 -8.88 -11.52
N GLY A 165 -5.79 -7.66 -11.92
CA GLY A 165 -5.93 -7.20 -13.30
C GLY A 165 -5.25 -8.12 -14.30
N ALA A 166 -4.00 -8.54 -14.00
CA ALA A 166 -3.29 -9.53 -14.81
C ALA A 166 -4.04 -10.88 -14.89
N SER A 167 -4.66 -11.34 -13.77
CA SER A 167 -5.40 -12.59 -13.71
C SER A 167 -6.68 -12.56 -14.57
N LEU A 168 -7.28 -11.39 -14.74
CA LEU A 168 -8.46 -11.22 -15.58
C LEU A 168 -8.15 -11.33 -17.07
N ALA A 169 -6.92 -10.95 -17.45
CA ALA A 169 -6.48 -11.00 -18.84
C ALA A 169 -6.25 -12.45 -19.35
N GLN A 170 -5.76 -13.35 -18.51
CA GLN A 170 -5.46 -14.72 -18.90
C GLN A 170 -5.76 -15.74 -17.79
N LYS A 171 -6.92 -16.36 -17.83
CA LYS A 171 -7.44 -17.26 -16.78
C LYS A 171 -6.67 -18.59 -16.60
N ARG A 172 -5.79 -18.95 -17.53
CA ARG A 172 -5.07 -20.24 -17.49
C ARG A 172 -3.77 -20.23 -16.70
N ARG A 173 -3.31 -19.05 -16.28
CA ARG A 173 -2.11 -18.88 -15.46
C ARG A 173 -2.47 -18.81 -13.98
N ARG A 174 -1.51 -19.18 -13.13
CA ARG A 174 -1.55 -18.84 -11.71
C ARG A 174 -0.91 -17.45 -11.53
N TYR A 175 -1.50 -16.66 -10.67
CA TYR A 175 -1.07 -15.30 -10.39
C TYR A 175 -0.74 -15.18 -8.92
N ILE A 176 0.52 -14.88 -8.63
CA ILE A 176 1.08 -14.86 -7.28
C ILE A 176 1.57 -13.44 -7.00
N GLY A 177 0.99 -12.78 -6.02
CA GLY A 177 1.45 -11.49 -5.51
C GLY A 177 2.17 -11.66 -4.18
N VAL A 178 3.34 -11.05 -4.04
CA VAL A 178 4.10 -11.01 -2.79
C VAL A 178 4.10 -9.57 -2.28
N VAL A 179 3.56 -9.37 -1.09
CA VAL A 179 3.33 -8.05 -0.50
C VAL A 179 3.70 -8.03 0.97
N THR A 180 3.98 -6.84 1.50
CA THR A 180 4.01 -6.63 2.94
C THR A 180 2.58 -6.50 3.48
N GLU A 181 2.41 -6.66 4.79
CA GLU A 181 1.12 -6.44 5.46
C GLU A 181 0.57 -5.03 5.20
N GLU A 182 1.42 -4.02 5.26
CA GLU A 182 1.03 -2.63 5.01
C GLU A 182 0.49 -2.45 3.59
N GLU A 183 1.20 -2.93 2.57
CA GLU A 183 0.76 -2.85 1.17
C GLU A 183 -0.50 -3.66 0.92
N PHE A 184 -0.66 -4.79 1.62
CA PHE A 184 -1.89 -5.57 1.55
C PHE A 184 -3.09 -4.78 2.09
N LEU A 185 -2.96 -4.11 3.24
CA LEU A 185 -4.01 -3.31 3.85
C LEU A 185 -4.42 -2.11 2.98
N HIS A 186 -3.46 -1.50 2.28
CA HIS A 186 -3.74 -0.39 1.37
C HIS A 186 -4.64 -0.79 0.19
N ASP A 187 -4.56 -2.03 -0.27
CA ASP A 187 -5.25 -2.50 -1.49
C ASP A 187 -6.21 -3.70 -1.24
N MET A 188 -6.53 -3.97 0.03
CA MET A 188 -7.31 -5.16 0.43
C MET A 188 -8.75 -5.19 -0.13
N ASN A 189 -9.29 -4.03 -0.51
CA ASN A 189 -10.60 -3.94 -1.16
C ASN A 189 -10.66 -4.71 -2.49
N THR A 190 -9.51 -4.91 -3.13
CA THR A 190 -9.37 -5.73 -4.34
C THR A 190 -9.88 -7.15 -4.16
N LEU A 191 -9.76 -7.72 -2.96
CA LEU A 191 -10.24 -9.09 -2.67
C LEU A 191 -11.74 -9.25 -2.86
N GLY A 192 -12.52 -8.18 -2.69
CA GLY A 192 -13.97 -8.17 -2.89
C GLY A 192 -14.43 -8.16 -4.36
N ASN A 193 -13.50 -8.22 -5.31
CA ASN A 193 -13.85 -8.20 -6.72
C ASN A 193 -14.51 -9.52 -7.15
N ILE A 194 -15.74 -9.43 -7.67
CA ILE A 194 -16.54 -10.59 -8.09
C ILE A 194 -15.92 -11.39 -9.25
N HIS A 195 -14.96 -10.81 -9.96
CA HIS A 195 -14.28 -11.46 -11.08
C HIS A 195 -12.98 -12.17 -10.67
N ALA A 196 -12.62 -12.12 -9.38
CA ALA A 196 -11.45 -12.83 -8.87
C ALA A 196 -11.57 -14.34 -9.16
N ASN A 197 -10.47 -14.93 -9.63
CA ASN A 197 -10.44 -16.33 -10.06
C ASN A 197 -9.70 -17.20 -9.04
N LYS A 198 -9.96 -18.50 -9.06
CA LYS A 198 -9.31 -19.50 -8.19
C LYS A 198 -7.79 -19.67 -8.40
N ASN A 199 -7.25 -19.02 -9.40
CA ASN A 199 -5.82 -19.01 -9.74
C ASN A 199 -5.06 -17.83 -9.13
N LEU A 200 -5.66 -17.13 -8.18
CA LEU A 200 -5.12 -15.94 -7.54
C LEU A 200 -4.60 -16.28 -6.14
N PHE A 201 -3.33 -15.95 -5.90
CA PHE A 201 -2.62 -16.23 -4.65
C PHE A 201 -1.92 -14.96 -4.17
N PHE A 202 -2.03 -14.66 -2.88
CA PHE A 202 -1.29 -13.58 -2.26
C PHE A 202 -0.45 -14.12 -1.09
N ILE A 203 0.83 -13.80 -1.08
CA ILE A 203 1.75 -14.06 0.02
C ILE A 203 1.95 -12.74 0.75
N VAL A 204 1.50 -12.68 1.98
CA VAL A 204 1.57 -11.49 2.83
C VAL A 204 2.65 -11.70 3.87
N ILE A 205 3.69 -10.87 3.85
CA ILE A 205 4.75 -10.91 4.86
C ILE A 205 4.35 -9.99 6.00
N SER A 206 4.24 -10.56 7.20
CA SER A 206 3.83 -9.87 8.42
C SER A 206 4.76 -10.20 9.58
N GLN A 207 4.90 -9.27 10.52
CA GLN A 207 5.63 -9.52 11.78
C GLN A 207 4.72 -10.14 12.84
N LYS A 208 3.42 -9.96 12.74
CA LYS A 208 2.43 -10.53 13.65
C LYS A 208 1.17 -10.89 12.87
N PHE A 209 0.50 -11.95 13.31
CA PHE A 209 -0.77 -12.32 12.70
C PHE A 209 -1.85 -11.28 13.03
N GLU A 210 -2.33 -10.58 12.01
CA GLU A 210 -3.49 -9.72 12.13
C GLU A 210 -4.76 -10.52 11.81
N LYS A 211 -5.49 -10.87 12.85
CA LYS A 211 -6.74 -11.66 12.76
C LYS A 211 -7.73 -11.01 11.79
N MET A 212 -7.77 -9.69 11.75
CA MET A 212 -8.65 -8.92 10.88
C MET A 212 -8.44 -9.25 9.40
N ILE A 213 -7.19 -9.35 8.95
CA ILE A 213 -6.85 -9.70 7.56
C ILE A 213 -7.43 -11.07 7.21
N GLY A 214 -7.17 -12.05 8.08
CA GLY A 214 -7.65 -13.41 7.87
C GLY A 214 -9.19 -13.50 7.88
N ASP A 215 -9.85 -12.85 8.82
CA ASP A 215 -11.31 -12.88 8.93
C ASP A 215 -11.96 -12.18 7.73
N TYR A 216 -11.45 -11.01 7.32
CA TYR A 216 -11.94 -10.32 6.12
C TYR A 216 -11.80 -11.19 4.86
N ALA A 217 -10.63 -11.77 4.64
CA ALA A 217 -10.37 -12.61 3.48
C ALA A 217 -11.28 -13.85 3.43
N ARG A 218 -11.54 -14.49 4.59
CA ARG A 218 -12.47 -15.63 4.67
C ARG A 218 -13.90 -15.25 4.32
N THR A 219 -14.36 -14.05 4.69
CA THR A 219 -15.72 -13.58 4.29
C THR A 219 -15.87 -13.45 2.79
N LEU A 220 -14.76 -13.29 2.07
CA LEU A 220 -14.69 -13.19 0.62
C LEU A 220 -14.31 -14.52 -0.07
N ASN A 221 -14.42 -15.64 0.66
CA ASN A 221 -14.14 -16.99 0.20
C ASN A 221 -12.67 -17.27 -0.19
N TYR A 222 -11.73 -16.51 0.36
CA TYR A 222 -10.31 -16.87 0.27
C TYR A 222 -9.97 -17.94 1.32
N GLU A 223 -9.18 -18.92 0.94
CA GLU A 223 -8.49 -19.76 1.90
C GLU A 223 -7.38 -18.94 2.56
N VAL A 224 -7.27 -19.01 3.88
CA VAL A 224 -6.27 -18.26 4.63
C VAL A 224 -5.40 -19.25 5.40
N ILE A 225 -4.12 -19.24 5.09
CA ILE A 225 -3.09 -20.08 5.70
C ILE A 225 -2.07 -19.16 6.37
N CYS A 226 -1.66 -19.50 7.58
CA CYS A 226 -0.67 -18.73 8.32
C CYS A 226 0.44 -19.66 8.78
N GLU A 227 1.69 -19.34 8.41
CA GLU A 227 2.86 -20.15 8.73
C GLU A 227 4.04 -19.26 9.14
N ALA A 228 4.89 -19.79 9.99
CA ALA A 228 6.17 -19.15 10.30
C ALA A 228 7.13 -19.26 9.10
N GLU A 229 7.97 -18.25 8.88
CA GLU A 229 8.98 -18.24 7.81
C GLU A 229 9.86 -19.51 7.82
N ASP A 230 10.17 -20.03 9.02
CA ASP A 230 10.98 -21.23 9.16
C ASP A 230 10.36 -22.50 8.54
N ASN A 231 9.04 -22.54 8.40
CA ASN A 231 8.30 -23.69 7.86
C ASN A 231 8.07 -23.61 6.35
N ILE A 232 8.49 -22.52 5.70
CA ILE A 232 8.28 -22.33 4.28
C ILE A 232 9.33 -23.09 3.48
N CYS A 233 8.86 -23.84 2.50
CA CYS A 233 9.69 -24.52 1.51
C CYS A 233 8.95 -24.62 0.17
N GLY A 234 9.68 -24.90 -0.92
CA GLY A 234 9.10 -25.03 -2.25
C GLY A 234 7.98 -26.06 -2.34
N THR A 235 8.11 -27.19 -1.64
CA THR A 235 7.06 -28.22 -1.62
C THR A 235 5.77 -27.75 -0.95
N SER A 236 5.86 -26.98 0.14
CA SER A 236 4.67 -26.43 0.82
C SER A 236 3.95 -25.41 -0.05
N LEU A 237 4.69 -24.51 -0.69
CA LEU A 237 4.11 -23.52 -1.61
C LEU A 237 3.52 -24.18 -2.87
N LYS A 238 4.16 -25.22 -3.42
CA LYS A 238 3.64 -25.94 -4.56
C LYS A 238 2.28 -26.56 -4.27
N ARG A 239 2.12 -27.22 -3.12
CA ARG A 239 0.83 -27.78 -2.67
C ARG A 239 -0.23 -26.70 -2.51
N LEU A 240 0.14 -25.55 -1.97
CA LEU A 240 -0.74 -24.39 -1.82
C LEU A 240 -1.24 -23.90 -3.19
N PHE A 241 -0.36 -23.78 -4.17
CA PHE A 241 -0.73 -23.33 -5.52
C PHE A 241 -1.55 -24.35 -6.32
N GLU A 242 -1.56 -25.60 -5.91
CA GLU A 242 -2.30 -26.70 -6.56
C GLU A 242 -3.66 -26.99 -5.89
N ASN A 243 -4.02 -26.32 -4.79
CA ASN A 243 -5.25 -26.60 -4.04
C ASN A 243 -6.57 -26.21 -4.76
N GLY A 244 -6.46 -25.46 -5.87
CA GLY A 244 -7.60 -25.03 -6.68
C GLY A 244 -8.49 -23.96 -6.05
N LYS A 245 -7.98 -23.25 -5.05
CA LYS A 245 -8.67 -22.15 -4.36
C LYS A 245 -7.85 -20.88 -4.45
N GLN A 246 -8.53 -19.74 -4.49
CA GLN A 246 -7.86 -18.46 -4.24
C GLN A 246 -7.39 -18.41 -2.78
N THR A 247 -6.14 -18.05 -2.57
CA THR A 247 -5.51 -18.22 -1.25
C THR A 247 -4.74 -16.98 -0.83
N ILE A 248 -4.85 -16.65 0.45
CA ILE A 248 -3.97 -15.71 1.13
C ILE A 248 -3.10 -16.52 2.08
N PHE A 249 -1.81 -16.46 1.82
CA PHE A 249 -0.80 -17.08 2.65
C PHE A 249 -0.09 -16.01 3.47
N ILE A 250 -0.24 -16.05 4.78
CA ILE A 250 0.40 -15.10 5.70
C ILE A 250 1.68 -15.74 6.23
N MET A 251 2.80 -15.17 5.85
CA MET A 251 4.11 -15.56 6.33
C MET A 251 4.52 -14.70 7.53
N LEU A 252 4.70 -15.34 8.66
CA LEU A 252 5.16 -14.66 9.88
C LEU A 252 6.68 -14.60 9.90
N LYS A 253 7.22 -13.41 9.79
CA LYS A 253 8.65 -13.13 9.92
C LYS A 253 8.98 -12.95 11.41
N LYS A 254 10.10 -13.57 11.85
CA LYS A 254 10.62 -13.39 13.22
C LYS A 254 11.30 -12.04 13.40
#